data_a3459e7beeeb54f56d19f8a02f325fd7
#
_entry.id   a3459e7beeeb54f56d19f8a02f325fd7
#
_cell.length_a   1.000
_cell.length_b   1.000
_cell.length_c   1.000
_cell.angle_alpha   90.00
_cell.angle_beta   90.00
_cell.angle_gamma   90.00
#
_symmetry.space_group_name_H-M   'P 1'
#
loop_
_entity.id
_entity.type
_entity.pdbx_description
1 polymer ?
#
loop_
_entity_poly.entity_id
_entity_poly.type
_entity_poly.pdbx_seq_one_letter_code
_entity_poly.pdbx_strand_id
1 'polypeptide(L)'
;MVGLVTIPGSSAAIIQTGPTPEVSAEEVEIEVETIMGSNLDPTEKKVLDFFIGRGIKDKMALAVLLGNIKQESLFVTNICEGGARVPYHQCHSGGFGLIQWTTTGRYHGLGRHAKNTGGDPSTLETQLSYLVTEPEWLAIEHKFKTEGQSMSYYMNAAYYWLGWGVHGNRTHHSHYYYANMGQ
;
A
#
# COMPACT_ATOMS: atom_id res chain seq x y z
N MET A 1 38.52 8.48 -75.51
CA MET A 1 39.06 9.13 -74.30
C MET A 1 37.90 9.24 -73.34
N VAL A 2 37.93 8.42 -72.33
CA VAL A 2 36.89 8.41 -71.29
C VAL A 2 37.46 8.98 -70.01
N GLY A 3 36.97 10.15 -69.58
CA GLY A 3 37.46 10.83 -68.40
C GLY A 3 36.87 10.20 -67.13
N LEU A 4 37.75 9.80 -66.20
CA LEU A 4 37.39 9.35 -64.85
C LEU A 4 37.09 10.57 -63.97
N VAL A 5 35.89 10.65 -63.42
CA VAL A 5 35.52 11.61 -62.35
C VAL A 5 35.69 10.90 -61.02
N THR A 6 36.65 11.33 -60.21
CA THR A 6 36.82 10.87 -58.82
C THR A 6 35.96 11.72 -57.89
N ILE A 7 35.09 11.05 -57.10
CA ILE A 7 34.31 11.67 -56.04
C ILE A 7 35.06 11.56 -54.72
N PRO A 8 35.27 12.63 -53.95
CA PRO A 8 35.95 12.54 -52.66
C PRO A 8 35.03 11.89 -51.60
N GLY A 9 35.65 10.96 -50.82
CA GLY A 9 34.96 10.18 -49.82
C GLY A 9 34.44 11.02 -48.66
N SER A 10 33.17 10.75 -48.32
CA SER A 10 32.53 11.25 -47.11
C SER A 10 33.02 10.41 -45.92
N SER A 11 33.68 11.06 -44.99
CA SER A 11 34.14 10.44 -43.73
C SER A 11 32.92 10.33 -42.80
N ALA A 12 32.42 9.12 -42.62
CA ALA A 12 31.37 8.85 -41.62
C ALA A 12 31.98 8.96 -40.21
N ALA A 13 31.52 9.93 -39.44
CA ALA A 13 31.88 10.06 -38.05
C ALA A 13 31.22 8.89 -37.28
N ILE A 14 32.00 8.02 -36.67
CA ILE A 14 31.57 6.97 -35.76
C ILE A 14 31.22 7.64 -34.46
N ILE A 15 29.91 7.74 -34.13
CA ILE A 15 29.47 8.13 -32.82
C ILE A 15 29.73 6.92 -31.91
N GLN A 16 30.74 7.01 -31.06
CA GLN A 16 30.93 6.06 -29.95
C GLN A 16 29.82 6.33 -28.90
N THR A 17 28.80 5.51 -28.89
CA THR A 17 27.88 5.41 -27.74
C THR A 17 28.64 4.70 -26.62
N GLY A 18 29.08 5.45 -25.61
CA GLY A 18 29.58 4.86 -24.37
C GLY A 18 28.50 3.97 -23.73
N PRO A 19 28.89 2.97 -22.92
CA PRO A 19 27.90 2.14 -22.22
C PRO A 19 27.02 3.03 -21.33
N THR A 20 25.73 2.89 -21.51
CA THR A 20 24.71 3.45 -20.57
C THR A 20 24.99 2.80 -19.21
N PRO A 21 25.09 3.58 -18.12
CA PRO A 21 25.27 2.97 -16.80
C PRO A 21 24.08 2.03 -16.51
N GLU A 22 24.39 0.75 -16.31
CA GLU A 22 23.39 -0.21 -15.79
C GLU A 22 23.11 0.17 -14.34
N VAL A 23 21.95 0.77 -14.10
CA VAL A 23 21.42 0.99 -12.75
C VAL A 23 21.03 -0.37 -12.21
N SER A 24 21.54 -0.75 -11.02
CA SER A 24 21.21 -2.04 -10.42
C SER A 24 19.73 -2.12 -10.08
N ALA A 25 19.14 -3.32 -10.14
CA ALA A 25 17.75 -3.53 -9.79
C ALA A 25 17.43 -3.07 -8.35
N GLU A 26 18.41 -3.15 -7.45
CA GLU A 26 18.33 -2.69 -6.07
C GLU A 26 18.28 -1.16 -5.96
N GLU A 27 19.03 -0.42 -6.77
CA GLU A 27 19.00 1.05 -6.82
C GLU A 27 17.65 1.54 -7.38
N VAL A 28 17.09 0.86 -8.37
CA VAL A 28 15.77 1.18 -8.92
C VAL A 28 14.66 0.89 -7.89
N GLU A 29 14.74 -0.22 -7.14
CA GLU A 29 13.78 -0.52 -6.07
C GLU A 29 13.81 0.52 -4.94
N ILE A 30 14.98 0.95 -4.50
CA ILE A 30 15.16 1.97 -3.47
C ILE A 30 14.63 3.33 -3.96
N GLU A 31 14.85 3.69 -5.22
CA GLU A 31 14.37 4.95 -5.79
C GLU A 31 12.85 4.97 -5.94
N VAL A 32 12.23 3.87 -6.39
CA VAL A 32 10.78 3.72 -6.49
C VAL A 32 10.12 3.75 -5.10
N GLU A 33 10.69 3.08 -4.11
CA GLU A 33 10.18 3.08 -2.74
C GLU A 33 10.25 4.49 -2.12
N THR A 34 11.33 5.22 -2.32
CA THR A 34 11.53 6.58 -1.84
C THR A 34 10.54 7.56 -2.48
N ILE A 35 10.26 7.41 -3.78
CA ILE A 35 9.33 8.26 -4.51
C ILE A 35 7.88 7.99 -4.09
N MET A 36 7.48 6.72 -3.94
CA MET A 36 6.09 6.35 -3.60
C MET A 36 5.67 6.82 -2.19
N GLY A 37 6.61 6.97 -1.25
CA GLY A 37 6.30 7.34 0.14
C GLY A 37 6.53 8.81 0.50
N SER A 38 7.01 9.65 -0.42
CA SER A 38 7.58 10.98 -0.09
C SER A 38 6.60 11.98 0.56
N ASN A 39 5.29 11.81 0.37
CA ASN A 39 4.25 12.72 0.87
C ASN A 39 3.37 12.09 1.97
N LEU A 40 3.76 10.93 2.51
CA LEU A 40 3.02 10.23 3.55
C LEU A 40 3.59 10.54 4.94
N ASP A 41 2.72 10.50 5.96
CA ASP A 41 3.22 10.52 7.33
C ASP A 41 3.94 9.18 7.68
N PRO A 42 4.75 9.15 8.76
CA PRO A 42 5.53 7.95 9.09
C PRO A 42 4.69 6.68 9.32
N THR A 43 3.45 6.80 9.80
CA THR A 43 2.56 5.63 10.02
C THR A 43 1.96 5.17 8.70
N GLU A 44 1.51 6.10 7.85
CA GLU A 44 1.02 5.82 6.51
C GLU A 44 2.10 5.11 5.68
N LYS A 45 3.36 5.61 5.75
CA LYS A 45 4.49 4.99 5.08
C LYS A 45 4.73 3.55 5.56
N LYS A 46 4.76 3.30 6.87
CA LYS A 46 4.92 1.95 7.41
C LYS A 46 3.83 0.98 6.93
N VAL A 47 2.59 1.46 6.83
CA VAL A 47 1.47 0.65 6.30
C VAL A 47 1.65 0.39 4.81
N LEU A 48 2.07 1.39 4.03
CA LEU A 48 2.39 1.24 2.61
C LEU A 48 3.50 0.20 2.41
N ASP A 49 4.64 0.36 3.09
CA ASP A 49 5.80 -0.53 3.02
C ASP A 49 5.42 -1.97 3.39
N PHE A 50 4.55 -2.13 4.38
CA PHE A 50 4.03 -3.43 4.77
C PHE A 50 3.28 -4.13 3.62
N PHE A 51 2.39 -3.43 2.91
CA PHE A 51 1.65 -4.02 1.79
C PHE A 51 2.53 -4.24 0.56
N ILE A 52 3.50 -3.36 0.30
CA ILE A 52 4.53 -3.57 -0.75
C ILE A 52 5.33 -4.84 -0.44
N GLY A 53 5.80 -5.01 0.80
CA GLY A 53 6.52 -6.20 1.25
C GLY A 53 5.70 -7.50 1.14
N ARG A 54 4.37 -7.41 1.07
CA ARG A 54 3.49 -8.55 0.77
C ARG A 54 3.27 -8.81 -0.72
N GLY A 55 3.93 -8.04 -1.58
CA GLY A 55 3.88 -8.19 -3.04
C GLY A 55 2.71 -7.47 -3.71
N ILE A 56 2.10 -6.47 -3.05
CA ILE A 56 1.12 -5.58 -3.68
C ILE A 56 1.91 -4.44 -4.32
N LYS A 57 1.92 -4.38 -5.67
CA LYS A 57 2.75 -3.44 -6.44
C LYS A 57 1.94 -2.38 -7.17
N ASP A 58 0.67 -2.65 -7.43
CA ASP A 58 -0.20 -1.73 -8.16
C ASP A 58 -0.51 -0.48 -7.33
N LYS A 59 -0.17 0.70 -7.85
CA LYS A 59 -0.37 1.99 -7.19
C LYS A 59 -1.84 2.24 -6.81
N MET A 60 -2.78 1.85 -7.68
CA MET A 60 -4.21 2.00 -7.41
C MET A 60 -4.67 1.08 -6.29
N ALA A 61 -4.16 -0.17 -6.25
CA ALA A 61 -4.42 -1.12 -5.17
C ALA A 61 -3.93 -0.57 -3.82
N LEU A 62 -2.70 -0.08 -3.78
CA LEU A 62 -2.10 0.52 -2.58
C LEU A 62 -2.88 1.77 -2.13
N ALA A 63 -3.27 2.64 -3.07
CA ALA A 63 -4.06 3.82 -2.78
C ALA A 63 -5.44 3.48 -2.19
N VAL A 64 -6.09 2.42 -2.68
CA VAL A 64 -7.37 1.94 -2.14
C VAL A 64 -7.19 1.36 -0.73
N LEU A 65 -6.13 0.61 -0.47
CA LEU A 65 -5.84 0.10 0.87
C LEU A 65 -5.64 1.25 1.87
N LEU A 66 -4.77 2.20 1.55
CA LEU A 66 -4.54 3.37 2.41
C LEU A 66 -5.80 4.21 2.59
N GLY A 67 -6.57 4.45 1.54
CA GLY A 67 -7.80 5.24 1.59
C GLY A 67 -8.87 4.60 2.47
N ASN A 68 -8.97 3.28 2.47
CA ASN A 68 -9.87 2.55 3.33
C ASN A 68 -9.43 2.61 4.80
N ILE A 69 -8.15 2.38 5.09
CA ILE A 69 -7.59 2.49 6.45
C ILE A 69 -7.74 3.92 6.99
N LYS A 70 -7.52 4.93 6.15
CA LYS A 70 -7.76 6.34 6.52
C LYS A 70 -9.19 6.58 6.97
N GLN A 71 -10.16 6.03 6.27
CA GLN A 71 -11.58 6.15 6.63
C GLN A 71 -11.91 5.43 7.94
N GLU A 72 -11.26 4.30 8.25
CA GLU A 72 -11.53 3.53 9.47
C GLU A 72 -10.98 4.21 10.72
N SER A 73 -9.73 4.69 10.68
CA SER A 73 -9.03 5.06 11.92
C SER A 73 -8.14 6.29 11.80
N LEU A 74 -8.00 6.90 10.62
CA LEU A 74 -6.95 7.89 10.35
C LEU A 74 -5.53 7.35 10.72
N PHE A 75 -5.31 6.05 10.55
CA PHE A 75 -4.09 5.30 10.95
C PHE A 75 -3.79 5.28 12.46
N VAL A 76 -4.78 5.61 13.29
CA VAL A 76 -4.63 5.57 14.75
C VAL A 76 -4.92 4.17 15.27
N THR A 77 -3.91 3.53 15.85
CA THR A 77 -3.97 2.11 16.26
C THR A 77 -4.67 1.87 17.61
N ASN A 78 -4.79 2.89 18.44
CA ASN A 78 -5.47 2.80 19.74
C ASN A 78 -6.80 3.58 19.77
N ILE A 79 -7.42 3.78 18.61
CA ILE A 79 -8.72 4.44 18.51
C ILE A 79 -9.86 3.45 18.70
N CYS A 80 -10.79 3.80 19.57
CA CYS A 80 -12.08 3.13 19.75
C CYS A 80 -13.16 3.87 18.95
N GLU A 81 -14.21 3.19 18.56
CA GLU A 81 -15.36 3.81 17.89
C GLU A 81 -15.85 5.04 18.68
N GLY A 82 -16.19 6.10 17.97
CA GLY A 82 -16.49 7.41 18.58
C GLY A 82 -15.28 8.29 18.83
N GLY A 83 -14.05 7.83 18.50
CA GLY A 83 -12.84 8.63 18.46
C GLY A 83 -12.00 8.63 19.74
N ALA A 84 -12.40 7.91 20.79
CA ALA A 84 -11.64 7.81 22.02
C ALA A 84 -10.32 7.04 21.79
N ARG A 85 -9.19 7.59 22.24
CA ARG A 85 -7.89 6.92 22.23
C ARG A 85 -7.68 6.22 23.57
N VAL A 86 -7.80 4.91 23.57
CA VAL A 86 -7.75 4.07 24.77
C VAL A 86 -6.90 2.82 24.53
N PRO A 87 -6.35 2.20 25.58
CA PRO A 87 -5.80 0.85 25.48
C PRO A 87 -6.85 -0.15 25.00
N TYR A 88 -6.41 -1.20 24.29
CA TYR A 88 -7.30 -2.22 23.72
C TYR A 88 -8.37 -2.71 24.72
N HIS A 89 -7.99 -3.07 25.95
CA HIS A 89 -8.91 -3.62 26.95
C HIS A 89 -9.95 -2.61 27.51
N GLN A 90 -9.82 -1.32 27.18
CA GLN A 90 -10.74 -0.26 27.57
C GLN A 90 -11.71 0.15 26.45
N CYS A 91 -11.57 -0.42 25.25
CA CYS A 91 -12.55 -0.23 24.20
C CYS A 91 -13.69 -1.24 24.37
N HIS A 92 -14.79 -0.79 24.95
CA HIS A 92 -15.91 -1.65 25.33
C HIS A 92 -17.04 -1.68 24.30
N SER A 93 -16.98 -0.85 23.26
CA SER A 93 -18.02 -0.73 22.24
C SER A 93 -17.43 -0.41 20.88
N GLY A 94 -18.02 -1.02 19.86
CA GLY A 94 -17.69 -0.71 18.47
C GLY A 94 -16.35 -1.21 18.01
N GLY A 95 -15.79 -0.51 17.02
CA GLY A 95 -14.54 -0.87 16.38
C GLY A 95 -13.31 -0.38 17.14
N PHE A 96 -12.20 -1.11 16.98
CA PHE A 96 -10.91 -0.75 17.58
C PHE A 96 -9.79 -0.80 16.54
N GLY A 97 -8.91 0.17 16.63
CA GLY A 97 -7.61 0.19 15.94
C GLY A 97 -7.69 0.44 14.43
N LEU A 98 -6.64 0.04 13.74
CA LEU A 98 -6.30 0.42 12.37
C LEU A 98 -7.43 0.24 11.35
N ILE A 99 -8.16 -0.86 11.42
CA ILE A 99 -9.29 -1.16 10.51
C ILE A 99 -10.62 -1.29 11.24
N GLN A 100 -10.72 -0.78 12.47
CA GLN A 100 -11.92 -0.80 13.29
C GLN A 100 -12.51 -2.20 13.45
N TRP A 101 -11.74 -3.12 14.04
CA TRP A 101 -12.22 -4.47 14.35
C TRP A 101 -13.45 -4.42 15.25
N THR A 102 -14.63 -4.62 14.69
CA THR A 102 -15.91 -4.37 15.36
C THR A 102 -16.56 -5.65 15.86
N THR A 103 -16.54 -6.74 15.07
CA THR A 103 -17.22 -7.97 15.48
C THR A 103 -16.48 -8.64 16.64
N THR A 104 -17.24 -9.26 17.55
CA THR A 104 -16.68 -9.96 18.71
C THR A 104 -15.57 -10.95 18.31
N GLY A 105 -15.75 -11.67 17.21
CA GLY A 105 -14.74 -12.62 16.70
C GLY A 105 -13.44 -11.96 16.29
N ARG A 106 -13.51 -10.87 15.52
CA ARG A 106 -12.37 -10.14 15.01
C ARG A 106 -11.65 -9.36 16.12
N TYR A 107 -12.41 -8.63 16.96
CA TYR A 107 -11.84 -7.89 18.08
C TYR A 107 -11.10 -8.83 19.06
N HIS A 108 -11.74 -9.89 19.53
CA HIS A 108 -11.07 -10.86 20.41
C HIS A 108 -9.97 -11.65 19.67
N GLY A 109 -10.06 -11.79 18.35
CA GLY A 109 -9.01 -12.35 17.50
C GLY A 109 -7.72 -11.56 17.63
N LEU A 110 -7.78 -10.22 17.51
CA LEU A 110 -6.64 -9.34 17.72
C LEU A 110 -6.01 -9.53 19.11
N GLY A 111 -6.82 -9.57 20.16
CA GLY A 111 -6.32 -9.80 21.53
C GLY A 111 -5.64 -11.17 21.70
N ARG A 112 -6.22 -12.24 21.13
CA ARG A 112 -5.59 -13.58 21.14
C ARG A 112 -4.29 -13.61 20.35
N HIS A 113 -4.28 -12.97 19.16
CA HIS A 113 -3.07 -12.87 18.34
C HIS A 113 -1.95 -12.16 19.12
N ALA A 114 -2.24 -11.00 19.68
CA ALA A 114 -1.28 -10.26 20.50
C ALA A 114 -0.70 -11.11 21.65
N LYS A 115 -1.57 -11.80 22.39
CA LYS A 115 -1.13 -12.71 23.47
C LYS A 115 -0.23 -13.83 22.97
N ASN A 116 -0.56 -14.42 21.82
CA ASN A 116 0.19 -15.55 21.26
C ASN A 116 1.56 -15.14 20.70
N THR A 117 1.67 -13.90 20.21
CA THR A 117 2.91 -13.35 19.63
C THR A 117 3.74 -12.54 20.63
N GLY A 118 3.22 -12.31 21.85
CA GLY A 118 3.87 -11.45 22.85
C GLY A 118 3.80 -9.95 22.50
N GLY A 119 2.88 -9.56 21.62
CA GLY A 119 2.68 -8.18 21.19
C GLY A 119 1.64 -7.42 22.01
N ASP A 120 1.56 -6.10 21.80
CA ASP A 120 0.48 -5.25 22.31
C ASP A 120 -0.56 -5.03 21.20
N PRO A 121 -1.86 -5.35 21.43
CA PRO A 121 -2.90 -5.17 20.42
C PRO A 121 -3.13 -3.72 19.99
N SER A 122 -2.57 -2.74 20.71
CA SER A 122 -2.64 -1.32 20.39
C SER A 122 -1.49 -0.83 19.50
N THR A 123 -0.54 -1.69 19.12
CA THR A 123 0.59 -1.31 18.25
C THR A 123 0.31 -1.61 16.78
N LEU A 124 0.93 -0.81 15.90
CA LEU A 124 0.80 -0.98 14.46
C LEU A 124 1.28 -2.36 13.99
N GLU A 125 2.43 -2.78 14.49
CA GLU A 125 3.08 -4.04 14.14
C GLU A 125 2.18 -5.24 14.47
N THR A 126 1.58 -5.25 15.67
CA THR A 126 0.66 -6.32 16.09
C THR A 126 -0.60 -6.32 15.24
N GLN A 127 -1.15 -5.15 14.95
CA GLN A 127 -2.38 -5.03 14.14
C GLN A 127 -2.15 -5.44 12.69
N LEU A 128 -1.05 -5.03 12.07
CA LEU A 128 -0.68 -5.44 10.72
C LEU A 128 -0.43 -6.95 10.64
N SER A 129 0.26 -7.52 11.63
CA SER A 129 0.51 -8.96 11.67
C SER A 129 -0.77 -9.77 11.88
N TYR A 130 -1.72 -9.28 12.65
CA TYR A 130 -3.04 -9.91 12.81
C TYR A 130 -3.88 -9.81 11.54
N LEU A 131 -3.97 -8.60 10.96
CA LEU A 131 -4.74 -8.33 9.74
C LEU A 131 -4.54 -9.39 8.66
N VAL A 132 -3.31 -9.78 8.41
CA VAL A 132 -2.97 -10.72 7.34
C VAL A 132 -3.24 -12.20 7.68
N THR A 133 -3.67 -12.48 8.90
CA THR A 133 -4.11 -13.81 9.32
C THR A 133 -5.63 -13.98 9.28
N GLU A 134 -6.38 -12.89 9.07
CA GLU A 134 -7.83 -12.93 9.05
C GLU A 134 -8.38 -13.61 7.80
N PRO A 135 -9.40 -14.48 7.93
CA PRO A 135 -10.02 -15.13 6.77
C PRO A 135 -10.53 -14.12 5.73
N GLU A 136 -11.04 -12.97 6.16
CA GLU A 136 -11.56 -11.89 5.30
C GLU A 136 -10.44 -11.31 4.41
N TRP A 137 -9.24 -11.11 4.96
CA TRP A 137 -8.08 -10.67 4.20
C TRP A 137 -7.59 -11.76 3.25
N LEU A 138 -7.39 -12.96 3.75
CA LEU A 138 -6.88 -14.09 2.96
C LEU A 138 -7.75 -14.40 1.74
N ALA A 139 -9.06 -14.20 1.86
CA ALA A 139 -10.01 -14.40 0.76
C ALA A 139 -9.82 -13.40 -0.39
N ILE A 140 -9.26 -12.21 -0.13
CA ILE A 140 -9.22 -11.11 -1.12
C ILE A 140 -7.79 -10.61 -1.44
N GLU A 141 -6.77 -11.02 -0.70
CA GLU A 141 -5.39 -10.55 -0.90
C GLU A 141 -4.92 -10.70 -2.35
N HIS A 142 -5.26 -11.82 -2.99
CA HIS A 142 -4.92 -12.06 -4.39
C HIS A 142 -5.46 -11.00 -5.35
N LYS A 143 -6.61 -10.38 -5.02
CA LYS A 143 -7.19 -9.30 -5.84
C LYS A 143 -6.33 -8.04 -5.79
N PHE A 144 -5.77 -7.70 -4.62
CA PHE A 144 -4.87 -6.57 -4.50
C PHE A 144 -3.49 -6.81 -5.16
N LYS A 145 -3.11 -8.08 -5.33
CA LYS A 145 -1.89 -8.47 -6.07
C LYS A 145 -2.07 -8.52 -7.59
N THR A 146 -3.32 -8.43 -8.08
CA THR A 146 -3.61 -8.36 -9.52
C THR A 146 -3.44 -6.92 -9.99
N GLU A 147 -2.45 -6.67 -10.85
CA GLU A 147 -2.11 -5.33 -11.33
C GLU A 147 -3.04 -4.84 -12.44
N GLY A 148 -3.09 -3.51 -12.65
CA GLY A 148 -3.78 -2.86 -13.77
C GLY A 148 -5.31 -2.84 -13.65
N GLN A 149 -5.86 -3.06 -12.46
CA GLN A 149 -7.30 -3.03 -12.26
C GLN A 149 -7.83 -1.63 -11.94
N SER A 150 -9.13 -1.44 -12.12
CA SER A 150 -9.77 -0.17 -11.78
C SER A 150 -9.89 0.04 -10.27
N MET A 151 -10.04 1.31 -9.86
CA MET A 151 -10.33 1.65 -8.46
C MET A 151 -11.58 0.92 -7.94
N SER A 152 -12.63 0.78 -8.77
CA SER A 152 -13.86 0.08 -8.37
C SER A 152 -13.62 -1.41 -8.11
N TYR A 153 -12.70 -2.05 -8.84
CA TYR A 153 -12.31 -3.44 -8.60
C TYR A 153 -11.69 -3.60 -7.20
N TYR A 154 -10.71 -2.75 -6.86
CA TYR A 154 -10.05 -2.79 -5.56
C TYR A 154 -10.98 -2.35 -4.42
N MET A 155 -11.85 -1.35 -4.65
CA MET A 155 -12.86 -0.94 -3.67
C MET A 155 -13.85 -2.07 -3.36
N ASN A 156 -14.23 -2.86 -4.36
CA ASN A 156 -15.06 -4.04 -4.14
C ASN A 156 -14.33 -5.10 -3.28
N ALA A 157 -13.04 -5.33 -3.52
CA ALA A 157 -12.23 -6.22 -2.68
C ALA A 157 -12.14 -5.68 -1.23
N ALA A 158 -11.90 -4.37 -1.06
CA ALA A 158 -11.88 -3.72 0.25
C ALA A 158 -13.21 -3.82 0.99
N TYR A 159 -14.35 -3.76 0.28
CA TYR A 159 -15.66 -3.99 0.87
C TYR A 159 -15.79 -5.37 1.50
N TYR A 160 -15.40 -6.42 0.78
CA TYR A 160 -15.45 -7.80 1.33
C TYR A 160 -14.49 -8.02 2.50
N TRP A 161 -13.37 -7.30 2.52
CA TRP A 161 -12.43 -7.36 3.64
C TRP A 161 -12.95 -6.66 4.90
N LEU A 162 -13.42 -5.42 4.75
CA LEU A 162 -13.78 -4.56 5.89
C LEU A 162 -15.24 -4.68 6.31
N GLY A 163 -16.15 -4.98 5.38
CA GLY A 163 -17.56 -5.16 5.65
C GLY A 163 -18.29 -3.88 6.10
N TRP A 164 -17.87 -2.70 5.56
CA TRP A 164 -18.49 -1.44 5.99
C TRP A 164 -19.96 -1.33 5.62
N GLY A 165 -20.75 -0.76 6.53
CA GLY A 165 -22.16 -0.44 6.28
C GLY A 165 -22.34 0.89 5.52
N VAL A 166 -21.43 1.86 5.73
CA VAL A 166 -21.44 3.18 5.10
C VAL A 166 -20.14 3.38 4.33
N HIS A 167 -20.24 3.78 3.07
CA HIS A 167 -19.07 4.00 2.20
C HIS A 167 -18.15 5.11 2.72
N GLY A 168 -18.72 6.19 3.28
CA GLY A 168 -17.95 7.34 3.76
C GLY A 168 -17.11 8.00 2.66
N ASN A 169 -15.92 8.50 3.01
CA ASN A 169 -15.01 9.19 2.10
C ASN A 169 -13.94 8.27 1.48
N ARG A 170 -14.13 6.92 1.49
CA ARG A 170 -13.12 5.95 1.04
C ARG A 170 -12.59 6.24 -0.37
N THR A 171 -13.49 6.49 -1.33
CA THR A 171 -13.09 6.83 -2.71
C THR A 171 -12.29 8.14 -2.76
N HIS A 172 -12.70 9.16 -2.01
CA HIS A 172 -11.98 10.43 -1.94
C HIS A 172 -10.56 10.23 -1.36
N HIS A 173 -10.44 9.51 -0.26
CA HIS A 173 -9.14 9.17 0.33
C HIS A 173 -8.27 8.34 -0.63
N SER A 174 -8.85 7.37 -1.34
CA SER A 174 -8.12 6.59 -2.33
C SER A 174 -7.59 7.44 -3.47
N HIS A 175 -8.38 8.37 -3.99
CA HIS A 175 -7.90 9.35 -4.99
C HIS A 175 -6.80 10.25 -4.45
N TYR A 176 -6.92 10.70 -3.19
CA TYR A 176 -5.88 11.49 -2.54
C TYR A 176 -4.55 10.73 -2.50
N TYR A 177 -4.55 9.47 -2.02
CA TYR A 177 -3.33 8.66 -1.99
C TYR A 177 -2.80 8.37 -3.38
N TYR A 178 -3.65 8.04 -4.34
CA TYR A 178 -3.23 7.82 -5.72
C TYR A 178 -2.52 9.03 -6.33
N ALA A 179 -2.99 10.24 -6.03
CA ALA A 179 -2.38 11.48 -6.51
C ALA A 179 -1.09 11.87 -5.77
N ASN A 180 -0.96 11.52 -4.47
CA ASN A 180 0.11 12.00 -3.60
C ASN A 180 1.20 10.95 -3.31
N MET A 181 0.99 9.67 -3.55
CA MET A 181 2.08 8.71 -3.68
C MET A 181 2.85 9.04 -4.95
N GLY A 182 4.19 9.13 -4.88
CA GLY A 182 5.06 9.44 -6.01
C GLY A 182 4.79 8.57 -7.25
N GLN A 183 5.22 9.06 -8.41
CA GLN A 183 5.13 8.32 -9.69
C GLN A 183 6.25 7.32 -9.78
#